data_9c9ec619d8212c6712891f955797ab71
#
_entry.id   9c9ec619d8212c6712891f955797ab71
#
_cell.length_a   1.000
_cell.length_b   1.000
_cell.length_c   1.000
_cell.angle_alpha   90.00
_cell.angle_beta   90.00
_cell.angle_gamma   90.00
#
_symmetry.space_group_name_H-M   'P 1'
#
loop_
_entity.id
_entity.type
_entity.pdbx_description
1 polymer ?
#
loop_
_entity_poly.entity_id
_entity_poly.type
_entity_poly.pdbx_seq_one_letter_code
_entity_poly.pdbx_strand_id
1 'polypeptide(L)'
;MLTKYLMKYCVVTTFNAAGYEKYGKRMIQTFLRTWPKDAQLVVYAEKCAVQEHAPNLLIHDLELVSPELMAFKNTWGNVAKANGDVSDDPARSRRKDSGKGFKWDAVRFAHKVYSIFHCAKNTPCDWLLWMDADTICHSAIAQSDLDRLCPNLVDLCFLGRARKYTECGLYAMKLASPAIRLFLQKFQDAYDHAETGIFILDEWHDSFVFDAVRKQCNLIELDWSSHLISGEGHPLINSEWGAYLDHLKGDRKDQGRSRRSDLKVHRTEAYWQ
;
A
#
# COMPACT_ATOMS: atom_id res chain seq x y z
N MET A 1 23.47 -18.91 -25.14
CA MET A 1 22.09 -18.69 -24.71
C MET A 1 22.11 -17.53 -23.70
N LEU A 2 21.48 -16.41 -24.01
CA LEU A 2 21.30 -15.32 -23.04
C LEU A 2 20.33 -15.85 -21.98
N THR A 3 20.78 -16.00 -20.75
CA THR A 3 19.92 -16.35 -19.62
C THR A 3 18.91 -15.20 -19.49
N LYS A 4 17.62 -15.50 -19.71
CA LYS A 4 16.55 -14.51 -19.59
C LYS A 4 16.58 -13.99 -18.15
N TYR A 5 16.87 -12.70 -17.95
CA TYR A 5 16.80 -12.08 -16.64
C TYR A 5 15.37 -12.18 -16.11
N LEU A 6 15.21 -12.78 -14.93
CA LEU A 6 13.92 -12.90 -14.27
C LEU A 6 13.74 -11.72 -13.32
N MET A 7 12.68 -10.93 -13.52
CA MET A 7 12.36 -9.79 -12.65
C MET A 7 12.07 -10.26 -11.23
N LYS A 8 12.66 -9.59 -10.25
CA LYS A 8 12.47 -9.85 -8.83
C LYS A 8 11.38 -8.95 -8.27
N TYR A 9 10.37 -9.56 -7.68
CA TYR A 9 9.25 -8.88 -7.05
C TYR A 9 9.34 -8.98 -5.52
N CYS A 10 9.16 -7.84 -4.86
CA CYS A 10 9.04 -7.77 -3.41
C CYS A 10 7.70 -7.11 -3.06
N VAL A 11 6.91 -7.76 -2.24
CA VAL A 11 5.68 -7.21 -1.67
C VAL A 11 5.96 -6.79 -0.24
N VAL A 12 5.61 -5.56 0.10
CA VAL A 12 5.77 -5.01 1.45
C VAL A 12 4.41 -4.72 2.09
N THR A 13 4.28 -5.04 3.35
CA THR A 13 3.08 -4.77 4.16
C THR A 13 3.46 -4.48 5.61
N THR A 14 2.51 -3.89 6.37
CA THR A 14 2.66 -3.66 7.81
C THR A 14 1.35 -3.91 8.55
N PHE A 15 1.45 -4.31 9.79
CA PHE A 15 0.34 -4.45 10.73
C PHE A 15 0.84 -4.50 12.18
N ASN A 16 -0.05 -4.19 13.12
CA ASN A 16 0.12 -4.45 14.55
C ASN A 16 -0.48 -5.79 14.95
N ALA A 17 -0.38 -6.17 16.23
CA ALA A 17 -0.90 -7.45 16.75
C ALA A 17 -2.39 -7.65 16.45
N ALA A 18 -3.23 -6.62 16.63
CA ALA A 18 -4.67 -6.71 16.33
C ALA A 18 -4.92 -6.89 14.82
N GLY A 19 -4.16 -6.21 13.97
CA GLY A 19 -4.21 -6.37 12.53
C GLY A 19 -3.73 -7.75 12.06
N TYR A 20 -2.69 -8.31 12.70
CA TYR A 20 -2.22 -9.66 12.43
C TYR A 20 -3.32 -10.69 12.65
N GLU A 21 -3.95 -10.68 13.83
CA GLU A 21 -5.02 -11.61 14.14
C GLU A 21 -6.25 -11.44 13.24
N LYS A 22 -6.62 -10.21 12.92
CA LYS A 22 -7.83 -9.93 12.16
C LYS A 22 -7.69 -10.26 10.66
N TYR A 23 -6.50 -10.01 10.05
CA TYR A 23 -6.32 -10.16 8.60
C TYR A 23 -4.87 -10.51 8.18
N GLY A 24 -3.84 -10.05 8.89
CA GLY A 24 -2.44 -10.19 8.46
C GLY A 24 -1.99 -11.63 8.34
N LYS A 25 -2.37 -12.49 9.30
CA LYS A 25 -2.11 -13.93 9.25
C LYS A 25 -2.64 -14.57 7.97
N ARG A 26 -3.89 -14.29 7.63
CA ARG A 26 -4.52 -14.81 6.41
C ARG A 26 -3.87 -14.27 5.14
N MET A 27 -3.49 -12.99 5.14
CA MET A 27 -2.75 -12.37 4.04
C MET A 27 -1.44 -13.12 3.78
N ILE A 28 -0.62 -13.34 4.80
CA ILE A 28 0.64 -14.09 4.69
C ILE A 28 0.38 -15.49 4.14
N GLN A 29 -0.52 -16.25 4.75
CA GLN A 29 -0.83 -17.64 4.36
C GLN A 29 -1.31 -17.74 2.91
N THR A 30 -2.15 -16.81 2.48
CA THR A 30 -2.66 -16.81 1.11
C THR A 30 -1.59 -16.37 0.11
N PHE A 31 -0.75 -15.39 0.44
CA PHE A 31 0.41 -15.01 -0.37
C PHE A 31 1.36 -16.20 -0.57
N LEU A 32 1.79 -16.85 0.50
CA LEU A 32 2.73 -17.97 0.43
C LEU A 32 2.22 -19.16 -0.41
N ARG A 33 0.90 -19.29 -0.50
CA ARG A 33 0.24 -20.33 -1.29
C ARG A 33 0.12 -19.99 -2.77
N THR A 34 -0.12 -18.73 -3.12
CA THR A 34 -0.59 -18.33 -4.45
C THR A 34 0.42 -17.53 -5.26
N TRP A 35 1.41 -16.92 -4.63
CA TRP A 35 2.44 -16.15 -5.34
C TRP A 35 3.62 -17.02 -5.76
N PRO A 36 4.39 -16.60 -6.80
CA PRO A 36 5.62 -17.27 -7.18
C PRO A 36 6.59 -17.39 -5.99
N LYS A 37 7.31 -18.51 -5.90
CA LYS A 37 8.25 -18.74 -4.80
C LYS A 37 9.44 -17.78 -4.80
N ASP A 38 9.74 -17.18 -5.95
CA ASP A 38 10.78 -16.17 -6.11
C ASP A 38 10.29 -14.75 -5.75
N ALA A 39 8.98 -14.55 -5.59
CA ALA A 39 8.43 -13.31 -5.07
C ALA A 39 8.57 -13.28 -3.54
N GLN A 40 9.18 -12.22 -3.01
CA GLN A 40 9.40 -12.06 -1.58
C GLN A 40 8.25 -11.30 -0.93
N LEU A 41 7.81 -11.74 0.24
CA LEU A 41 6.94 -10.98 1.13
C LEU A 41 7.76 -10.42 2.29
N VAL A 42 7.78 -9.09 2.45
CA VAL A 42 8.42 -8.39 3.57
C VAL A 42 7.34 -7.81 4.47
N VAL A 43 7.29 -8.27 5.69
CA VAL A 43 6.33 -7.88 6.70
C VAL A 43 7.02 -7.01 7.75
N TYR A 44 6.47 -5.84 7.98
CA TYR A 44 6.86 -4.97 9.08
C TYR A 44 5.82 -5.10 10.20
N ALA A 45 6.13 -5.92 11.20
CA ALA A 45 5.26 -6.18 12.33
C ALA A 45 5.50 -5.14 13.44
N GLU A 46 4.44 -4.51 13.94
CA GLU A 46 4.52 -3.60 15.07
C GLU A 46 4.06 -4.32 16.35
N LYS A 47 4.99 -4.56 17.28
CA LYS A 47 4.71 -5.23 18.57
C LYS A 47 3.91 -6.53 18.39
N CYS A 48 4.29 -7.31 17.38
CA CYS A 48 3.55 -8.48 16.96
C CYS A 48 4.50 -9.63 16.63
N ALA A 49 4.29 -10.79 17.23
CA ALA A 49 4.99 -12.03 16.91
C ALA A 49 4.26 -12.76 15.77
N VAL A 50 4.83 -12.71 14.56
CA VAL A 50 4.32 -13.44 13.39
C VAL A 50 4.77 -14.90 13.50
N GLN A 51 3.83 -15.83 13.28
CA GLN A 51 4.04 -17.27 13.47
C GLN A 51 4.42 -18.00 12.16
N GLU A 52 4.16 -17.37 11.02
CA GLU A 52 4.44 -17.96 9.70
C GLU A 52 5.94 -17.94 9.40
N HIS A 53 6.42 -19.01 8.74
CA HIS A 53 7.81 -19.16 8.30
C HIS A 53 7.85 -19.71 6.88
N ALA A 54 8.62 -19.06 6.01
CA ALA A 54 8.87 -19.53 4.64
C ALA A 54 10.17 -18.90 4.10
N PRO A 55 10.85 -19.53 3.12
CA PRO A 55 12.08 -18.98 2.54
C PRO A 55 11.91 -17.62 1.88
N ASN A 56 10.71 -17.31 1.37
CA ASN A 56 10.37 -16.05 0.73
C ASN A 56 9.55 -15.10 1.64
N LEU A 57 9.56 -15.34 2.96
CA LEU A 57 8.94 -14.46 3.95
C LEU A 57 10.05 -13.85 4.82
N LEU A 58 10.14 -12.52 4.83
CA LEU A 58 11.02 -11.76 5.71
C LEU A 58 10.17 -10.94 6.67
N ILE A 59 10.47 -11.04 7.96
CA ILE A 59 9.74 -10.35 9.02
C ILE A 59 10.69 -9.40 9.73
N HIS A 60 10.30 -8.14 9.83
CA HIS A 60 11.00 -7.12 10.62
C HIS A 60 10.12 -6.64 11.76
N ASP A 61 10.73 -6.40 12.91
CA ASP A 61 10.10 -5.54 13.92
C ASP A 61 10.22 -4.08 13.46
N LEU A 62 9.08 -3.45 13.18
CA LEU A 62 9.02 -2.12 12.59
C LEU A 62 9.69 -1.07 13.47
N GLU A 63 9.51 -1.14 14.78
CA GLU A 63 10.08 -0.16 15.71
C GLU A 63 11.61 -0.31 15.84
N LEU A 64 12.14 -1.53 15.69
CA LEU A 64 13.58 -1.77 15.74
C LEU A 64 14.33 -1.34 14.47
N VAL A 65 13.69 -1.52 13.29
CA VAL A 65 14.38 -1.29 12.02
C VAL A 65 14.16 0.11 11.44
N SER A 66 13.21 0.89 11.97
CA SER A 66 12.87 2.23 11.47
C SER A 66 13.01 3.29 12.56
N PRO A 67 14.25 3.77 12.84
CA PRO A 67 14.47 4.86 13.79
C PRO A 67 13.79 6.17 13.35
N GLU A 68 13.59 6.39 12.05
CA GLU A 68 12.90 7.55 11.50
C GLU A 68 11.42 7.53 11.89
N LEU A 69 10.75 6.37 11.82
CA LEU A 69 9.39 6.21 12.33
C LEU A 69 9.32 6.51 13.83
N MET A 70 10.29 6.01 14.60
CA MET A 70 10.32 6.25 16.04
C MET A 70 10.54 7.73 16.37
N ALA A 71 11.39 8.43 15.62
CA ALA A 71 11.56 9.87 15.73
C ALA A 71 10.25 10.61 15.42
N PHE A 72 9.56 10.24 14.33
CA PHE A 72 8.25 10.78 13.98
C PHE A 72 7.20 10.54 15.08
N LYS A 73 7.11 9.31 15.59
CA LYS A 73 6.17 8.96 16.69
C LYS A 73 6.51 9.69 17.99
N ASN A 74 7.77 9.83 18.34
CA ASN A 74 8.19 10.57 19.55
C ASN A 74 7.80 12.04 19.49
N THR A 75 7.85 12.65 18.31
CA THR A 75 7.47 14.05 18.11
C THR A 75 5.95 14.21 18.02
N TRP A 76 5.26 13.35 17.27
CA TRP A 76 3.86 13.55 16.84
C TRP A 76 2.86 12.60 17.48
N GLY A 77 3.31 11.49 18.09
CA GLY A 77 2.43 10.42 18.59
C GLY A 77 1.43 10.87 19.66
N ASN A 78 1.74 11.92 20.43
CA ASN A 78 0.85 12.49 21.44
C ASN A 78 0.22 13.82 21.02
N VAL A 79 0.41 14.25 19.77
CA VAL A 79 -0.18 15.48 19.23
C VAL A 79 -1.53 15.15 18.63
N ALA A 80 -2.62 15.61 19.24
CA ALA A 80 -4.00 15.31 18.85
C ALA A 80 -4.26 15.52 17.35
N LYS A 81 -3.83 16.67 16.82
CA LYS A 81 -3.90 17.00 15.40
C LYS A 81 -3.29 15.93 14.51
N ALA A 82 -2.12 15.40 14.83
CA ALA A 82 -1.43 14.40 14.04
C ALA A 82 -2.07 12.98 14.11
N ASN A 83 -3.00 12.79 15.05
CA ASN A 83 -3.79 11.59 15.27
C ASN A 83 -5.25 11.75 14.82
N GLY A 84 -5.52 12.68 13.89
CA GLY A 84 -6.83 12.84 13.28
C GLY A 84 -7.80 13.76 14.02
N ASP A 85 -7.43 14.33 15.15
CA ASP A 85 -8.23 15.34 15.84
C ASP A 85 -7.95 16.73 15.25
N VAL A 86 -8.90 17.24 14.49
CA VAL A 86 -8.83 18.56 13.85
C VAL A 86 -9.84 19.55 14.43
N SER A 87 -10.35 19.29 15.65
CA SER A 87 -11.34 20.12 16.33
C SER A 87 -10.87 21.57 16.52
N ASP A 88 -9.58 21.74 16.81
CA ASP A 88 -8.95 23.04 17.02
C ASP A 88 -8.49 23.73 15.72
N ASP A 89 -8.71 23.12 14.56
CA ASP A 89 -8.39 23.68 13.24
C ASP A 89 -9.66 24.22 12.56
N PRO A 90 -9.89 25.55 12.53
CA PRO A 90 -11.13 26.11 11.98
C PRO A 90 -11.35 25.79 10.49
N ALA A 91 -10.28 25.60 9.72
CA ALA A 91 -10.38 25.29 8.30
C ALA A 91 -10.81 23.84 8.07
N ARG A 92 -10.29 22.91 8.88
CA ARG A 92 -10.58 21.46 8.75
C ARG A 92 -11.84 21.04 9.50
N SER A 93 -12.09 21.59 10.69
CA SER A 93 -13.27 21.28 11.51
C SER A 93 -14.60 21.66 10.85
N ARG A 94 -14.60 22.68 9.98
CA ARG A 94 -15.80 23.10 9.21
C ARG A 94 -16.08 22.22 7.99
N ARG A 95 -15.20 21.34 7.59
CA ARG A 95 -15.43 20.45 6.45
C ARG A 95 -16.54 19.45 6.75
N LYS A 96 -17.40 19.17 5.76
CA LYS A 96 -18.49 18.16 5.89
C LYS A 96 -17.98 16.77 6.24
N ASP A 97 -16.71 16.50 6.00
CA ASP A 97 -16.05 15.23 6.26
C ASP A 97 -15.10 15.28 7.47
N SER A 98 -15.17 16.32 8.30
CA SER A 98 -14.32 16.48 9.51
C SER A 98 -14.44 15.29 10.49
N GLY A 99 -15.61 14.65 10.57
CA GLY A 99 -15.79 13.40 11.33
C GLY A 99 -15.01 12.19 10.79
N LYS A 100 -14.35 12.31 9.64
CA LYS A 100 -13.45 11.29 9.08
C LYS A 100 -12.01 11.55 9.50
N GLY A 101 -11.73 11.50 10.80
CA GLY A 101 -10.43 11.82 11.39
C GLY A 101 -9.24 11.11 10.74
N PHE A 102 -9.44 9.92 10.12
CA PHE A 102 -8.38 9.23 9.39
C PHE A 102 -7.73 10.08 8.29
N LYS A 103 -8.40 11.09 7.75
CA LYS A 103 -7.84 11.98 6.73
C LYS A 103 -6.65 12.78 7.24
N TRP A 104 -6.58 13.01 8.55
CA TRP A 104 -5.53 13.76 9.23
C TRP A 104 -4.76 12.92 10.26
N ASP A 105 -4.90 11.60 10.21
CA ASP A 105 -4.18 10.66 11.08
C ASP A 105 -2.80 10.33 10.48
N ALA A 106 -1.89 11.31 10.55
CA ALA A 106 -0.54 11.19 10.01
C ALA A 106 0.26 10.09 10.72
N VAL A 107 0.06 9.91 12.03
CA VAL A 107 0.75 8.91 12.84
C VAL A 107 0.38 7.50 12.37
N ARG A 108 -0.88 7.25 12.10
CA ARG A 108 -1.34 5.96 11.56
C ARG A 108 -0.68 5.64 10.21
N PHE A 109 -0.63 6.61 9.30
CA PHE A 109 -0.08 6.38 7.96
C PHE A 109 1.44 6.39 7.92
N ALA A 110 2.11 6.96 8.92
CA ALA A 110 3.56 6.90 9.07
C ALA A 110 4.09 5.45 9.09
N HIS A 111 3.39 4.52 9.78
CA HIS A 111 3.75 3.11 9.82
C HIS A 111 3.90 2.51 8.42
N LYS A 112 2.93 2.79 7.53
CA LYS A 112 2.93 2.35 6.14
C LYS A 112 4.12 2.90 5.37
N VAL A 113 4.28 4.23 5.37
CA VAL A 113 5.27 4.88 4.50
C VAL A 113 6.70 4.58 4.93
N TYR A 114 6.99 4.54 6.23
CA TYR A 114 8.32 4.16 6.71
C TYR A 114 8.66 2.69 6.46
N SER A 115 7.68 1.78 6.48
CA SER A 115 7.88 0.40 6.04
C SER A 115 8.31 0.33 4.57
N ILE A 116 7.68 1.13 3.72
CA ILE A 116 8.02 1.21 2.29
C ILE A 116 9.42 1.77 2.10
N PHE A 117 9.79 2.87 2.78
CA PHE A 117 11.10 3.50 2.65
C PHE A 117 12.21 2.56 3.10
N HIS A 118 12.04 1.91 4.25
CA HIS A 118 13.01 0.94 4.74
C HIS A 118 13.14 -0.24 3.77
N CYS A 119 12.04 -0.80 3.27
CA CYS A 119 12.06 -1.91 2.33
C CYS A 119 12.76 -1.52 1.01
N ALA A 120 12.42 -0.37 0.44
CA ALA A 120 13.02 0.13 -0.81
C ALA A 120 14.54 0.32 -0.70
N LYS A 121 15.04 0.69 0.48
CA LYS A 121 16.47 0.91 0.75
C LYS A 121 17.24 -0.38 1.01
N ASN A 122 16.60 -1.39 1.63
CA ASN A 122 17.30 -2.54 2.21
C ASN A 122 16.97 -3.88 1.52
N THR A 123 15.97 -3.94 0.63
CA THR A 123 15.57 -5.18 -0.02
C THR A 123 15.89 -5.13 -1.52
N PRO A 124 16.79 -6.01 -2.03
CA PRO A 124 17.15 -6.02 -3.44
C PRO A 124 16.04 -6.64 -4.28
N CYS A 125 15.28 -5.81 -4.99
CA CYS A 125 14.28 -6.23 -5.96
C CYS A 125 14.18 -5.23 -7.11
N ASP A 126 13.58 -5.65 -8.24
CA ASP A 126 13.33 -4.77 -9.39
C ASP A 126 12.04 -3.97 -9.18
N TRP A 127 11.00 -4.66 -8.67
CA TRP A 127 9.71 -4.10 -8.37
C TRP A 127 9.35 -4.26 -6.90
N LEU A 128 9.07 -3.14 -6.25
CA LEU A 128 8.52 -3.08 -4.90
C LEU A 128 7.03 -2.80 -4.98
N LEU A 129 6.21 -3.73 -4.47
CA LEU A 129 4.77 -3.60 -4.39
C LEU A 129 4.36 -3.32 -2.94
N TRP A 130 3.67 -2.22 -2.70
CA TRP A 130 2.90 -2.09 -1.48
C TRP A 130 1.59 -2.88 -1.60
N MET A 131 1.22 -3.62 -0.57
CA MET A 131 -0.07 -4.30 -0.47
C MET A 131 -0.61 -4.19 0.96
N ASP A 132 -1.81 -3.59 1.12
CA ASP A 132 -2.45 -3.49 2.43
C ASP A 132 -2.68 -4.90 3.00
N ALA A 133 -2.43 -5.07 4.30
CA ALA A 133 -2.46 -6.37 4.99
C ALA A 133 -3.86 -7.02 5.05
N ASP A 134 -4.92 -6.25 4.79
CA ASP A 134 -6.29 -6.76 4.68
C ASP A 134 -6.64 -7.24 3.25
N THR A 135 -5.62 -7.61 2.48
CA THR A 135 -5.76 -8.19 1.14
C THR A 135 -5.63 -9.73 1.20
N ILE A 136 -6.50 -10.42 0.49
CA ILE A 136 -6.45 -11.89 0.32
C ILE A 136 -5.95 -12.21 -1.07
N CYS A 137 -4.97 -13.11 -1.16
CA CYS A 137 -4.48 -13.67 -2.42
C CYS A 137 -5.25 -14.97 -2.70
N HIS A 138 -6.34 -14.89 -3.47
CA HIS A 138 -7.27 -16.01 -3.62
C HIS A 138 -6.95 -16.95 -4.78
N SER A 139 -6.21 -16.48 -5.80
CA SER A 139 -5.87 -17.26 -6.99
C SER A 139 -4.36 -17.22 -7.25
N ALA A 140 -3.83 -18.29 -7.85
CA ALA A 140 -2.43 -18.37 -8.20
C ALA A 140 -2.06 -17.29 -9.24
N ILE A 141 -0.95 -16.60 -9.01
CA ILE A 141 -0.36 -15.65 -9.94
C ILE A 141 0.96 -16.20 -10.47
N ALA A 142 1.16 -16.17 -11.77
CA ALA A 142 2.41 -16.59 -12.39
C ALA A 142 3.38 -15.41 -12.51
N GLN A 143 4.67 -15.69 -12.66
CA GLN A 143 5.69 -14.68 -12.95
C GLN A 143 5.32 -13.83 -14.19
N SER A 144 4.80 -14.48 -15.25
CA SER A 144 4.34 -13.80 -16.46
C SER A 144 3.18 -12.83 -16.24
N ASP A 145 2.32 -13.10 -15.23
CA ASP A 145 1.25 -12.18 -14.87
C ASP A 145 1.82 -10.93 -14.17
N LEU A 146 2.80 -11.11 -13.28
CA LEU A 146 3.50 -10.01 -12.64
C LEU A 146 4.25 -9.15 -13.68
N ASP A 147 4.96 -9.79 -14.63
CA ASP A 147 5.68 -9.09 -15.71
C ASP A 147 4.72 -8.27 -16.61
N ARG A 148 3.49 -8.76 -16.82
CA ARG A 148 2.43 -8.06 -17.56
C ARG A 148 1.80 -6.93 -16.76
N LEU A 149 1.55 -7.13 -15.46
CA LEU A 149 0.96 -6.14 -14.55
C LEU A 149 1.95 -5.02 -14.18
N CYS A 150 3.26 -5.31 -14.22
CA CYS A 150 4.34 -4.38 -13.94
C CYS A 150 5.30 -4.30 -15.14
N PRO A 151 4.90 -3.67 -16.26
CA PRO A 151 5.68 -3.64 -17.50
C PRO A 151 7.00 -2.89 -17.32
N ASN A 152 8.08 -3.40 -17.90
CA ASN A 152 9.42 -2.86 -17.71
C ASN A 152 9.63 -1.40 -18.19
N LEU A 153 8.76 -0.89 -19.05
CA LEU A 153 8.83 0.50 -19.56
C LEU A 153 8.11 1.52 -18.66
N VAL A 154 7.55 1.07 -17.53
CA VAL A 154 6.79 1.89 -16.59
C VAL A 154 7.58 2.06 -15.30
N ASP A 155 7.47 3.22 -14.65
CA ASP A 155 8.09 3.50 -13.37
C ASP A 155 7.18 3.16 -12.20
N LEU A 156 5.90 3.55 -12.31
CA LEU A 156 4.87 3.42 -11.27
C LEU A 156 3.60 2.81 -11.84
N CYS A 157 3.11 1.76 -11.18
CA CYS A 157 1.78 1.22 -11.44
C CYS A 157 0.89 1.44 -10.21
N PHE A 158 -0.35 1.87 -10.41
CA PHE A 158 -1.25 2.23 -9.32
C PHE A 158 -2.72 2.01 -9.68
N LEU A 159 -3.61 2.19 -8.70
CA LEU A 159 -5.06 2.10 -8.87
C LEU A 159 -5.67 3.50 -8.80
N GLY A 160 -5.90 4.13 -9.95
CA GLY A 160 -6.55 5.43 -10.03
C GLY A 160 -8.04 5.37 -9.65
N ARG A 161 -8.59 6.52 -9.30
CA ARG A 161 -10.03 6.71 -9.07
C ARG A 161 -10.45 8.04 -9.67
N ALA A 162 -11.41 8.02 -10.59
CA ALA A 162 -11.93 9.23 -11.18
C ALA A 162 -12.42 10.21 -10.09
N ARG A 163 -11.90 11.44 -10.10
CA ARG A 163 -12.26 12.51 -9.16
C ARG A 163 -12.00 12.23 -7.67
N LYS A 164 -11.14 11.24 -7.36
CA LYS A 164 -10.73 10.88 -6.01
C LYS A 164 -9.23 10.64 -5.98
N TYR A 165 -8.67 10.45 -4.79
CA TYR A 165 -7.27 10.07 -4.62
C TYR A 165 -7.01 8.63 -5.08
N THR A 166 -5.78 8.35 -5.46
CA THR A 166 -5.29 6.99 -5.72
C THR A 166 -5.73 6.02 -4.62
N GLU A 167 -6.12 4.82 -5.02
CA GLU A 167 -6.37 3.72 -4.08
C GLU A 167 -5.03 3.11 -3.67
N CYS A 168 -4.50 3.54 -2.53
CA CYS A 168 -3.20 3.12 -2.05
C CYS A 168 -3.19 1.75 -1.34
N GLY A 169 -4.22 0.91 -1.51
CA GLY A 169 -4.22 -0.47 -1.03
C GLY A 169 -3.26 -1.38 -1.81
N LEU A 170 -2.93 -1.01 -3.04
CA LEU A 170 -1.94 -1.70 -3.90
C LEU A 170 -1.33 -0.71 -4.89
N TYR A 171 -0.02 -0.69 -4.98
CA TYR A 171 0.75 -0.03 -6.05
C TYR A 171 2.14 -0.65 -6.18
N ALA A 172 2.78 -0.47 -7.32
CA ALA A 172 4.09 -1.03 -7.62
C ALA A 172 5.06 0.03 -8.12
N MET A 173 6.29 -0.02 -7.67
CA MET A 173 7.37 0.93 -7.96
C MET A 173 8.58 0.19 -8.51
N LYS A 174 9.11 0.63 -9.65
CA LYS A 174 10.34 0.10 -10.25
C LYS A 174 11.55 0.74 -9.60
N LEU A 175 12.23 0.06 -8.66
CA LEU A 175 13.29 0.65 -7.84
C LEU A 175 14.52 1.12 -8.62
N ALA A 176 14.80 0.52 -9.79
CA ALA A 176 15.89 0.94 -10.65
C ALA A 176 15.65 2.31 -11.29
N SER A 177 14.39 2.79 -11.36
CA SER A 177 14.04 4.07 -11.97
C SER A 177 14.57 5.26 -11.16
N PRO A 178 15.31 6.22 -11.77
CA PRO A 178 15.69 7.46 -11.11
C PRO A 178 14.48 8.30 -10.66
N ALA A 179 13.39 8.27 -11.43
CA ALA A 179 12.16 8.99 -11.09
C ALA A 179 11.47 8.40 -9.85
N ILE A 180 11.48 7.07 -9.66
CA ILE A 180 11.00 6.42 -8.44
C ILE A 180 11.89 6.73 -7.25
N ARG A 181 13.21 6.76 -7.42
CA ARG A 181 14.10 7.17 -6.32
C ARG A 181 13.81 8.60 -5.86
N LEU A 182 13.60 9.51 -6.80
CA LEU A 182 13.20 10.89 -6.48
C LEU A 182 11.82 10.94 -5.79
N PHE A 183 10.86 10.15 -6.28
CA PHE A 183 9.53 10.03 -5.66
C PHE A 183 9.63 9.55 -4.21
N LEU A 184 10.36 8.46 -3.96
CA LEU A 184 10.54 7.90 -2.62
C LEU A 184 11.25 8.88 -1.68
N GLN A 185 12.28 9.59 -2.18
CA GLN A 185 12.97 10.62 -1.40
C GLN A 185 12.00 11.74 -1.01
N LYS A 186 11.29 12.34 -1.97
CA LYS A 186 10.31 13.41 -1.69
C LYS A 186 9.19 12.95 -0.76
N PHE A 187 8.75 11.69 -0.90
CA PHE A 187 7.72 11.13 -0.06
C PHE A 187 8.22 10.94 1.38
N GLN A 188 9.46 10.48 1.55
CA GLN A 188 10.11 10.40 2.85
C GLN A 188 10.33 11.79 3.45
N ASP A 189 10.89 12.74 2.70
CA ASP A 189 11.14 14.11 3.14
C ASP A 189 9.86 14.79 3.65
N ALA A 190 8.70 14.50 3.04
CA ALA A 190 7.43 15.04 3.48
C ALA A 190 7.04 14.58 4.90
N TYR A 191 7.45 13.37 5.32
CA TYR A 191 7.25 12.88 6.67
C TYR A 191 8.36 13.28 7.63
N ASP A 192 9.63 13.21 7.19
CA ASP A 192 10.80 13.54 8.02
C ASP A 192 10.79 15.03 8.42
N HIS A 193 10.26 15.88 7.54
CA HIS A 193 10.06 17.33 7.76
C HIS A 193 8.57 17.68 7.86
N ALA A 194 7.83 16.99 8.73
CA ALA A 194 6.38 17.01 8.76
C ALA A 194 5.73 18.40 8.80
N GLU A 195 6.33 19.37 9.51
CA GLU A 195 5.79 20.75 9.63
C GLU A 195 5.75 21.49 8.30
N THR A 196 6.77 21.30 7.45
CA THR A 196 6.87 21.90 6.12
C THR A 196 6.50 20.91 5.00
N GLY A 197 6.28 19.65 5.35
CA GLY A 197 5.90 18.55 4.47
C GLY A 197 4.42 18.22 4.56
N ILE A 198 4.06 17.15 5.30
CA ILE A 198 2.66 16.67 5.33
C ILE A 198 1.69 17.65 5.97
N PHE A 199 2.09 18.43 7.00
CA PHE A 199 1.16 19.29 7.73
C PHE A 199 0.78 20.58 7.00
N ILE A 200 1.47 20.93 5.93
CA ILE A 200 1.04 22.04 5.05
C ILE A 200 0.02 21.56 3.99
N LEU A 201 -0.17 20.25 3.83
CA LEU A 201 -1.13 19.68 2.89
C LEU A 201 -2.57 19.73 3.48
N ASP A 202 -3.58 19.65 2.59
CA ASP A 202 -4.98 19.67 3.00
C ASP A 202 -5.40 18.41 3.78
N GLU A 203 -4.87 17.25 3.43
CA GLU A 203 -5.12 15.96 4.08
C GLU A 203 -3.78 15.20 4.24
N TRP A 204 -3.69 14.34 5.27
CA TRP A 204 -2.42 13.69 5.65
C TRP A 204 -2.45 12.17 5.56
N HIS A 205 -3.54 11.61 5.05
CA HIS A 205 -3.58 10.17 4.78
C HIS A 205 -2.71 9.82 3.55
N ASP A 206 -2.29 8.57 3.51
CA ASP A 206 -1.34 8.06 2.51
C ASP A 206 -1.72 8.37 1.06
N SER A 207 -2.99 8.21 0.69
CA SER A 207 -3.46 8.45 -0.69
C SER A 207 -3.34 9.91 -1.13
N PHE A 208 -3.59 10.86 -0.21
CA PHE A 208 -3.43 12.28 -0.52
C PHE A 208 -1.96 12.65 -0.68
N VAL A 209 -1.13 12.24 0.29
CA VAL A 209 0.31 12.56 0.27
C VAL A 209 0.99 11.88 -0.91
N PHE A 210 0.64 10.62 -1.21
CA PHE A 210 1.11 9.89 -2.38
C PHE A 210 0.84 10.68 -3.67
N ASP A 211 -0.40 11.12 -3.90
CA ASP A 211 -0.76 11.89 -5.10
C ASP A 211 -0.11 13.28 -5.14
N ALA A 212 0.04 13.95 -3.99
CA ALA A 212 0.70 15.24 -3.91
C ALA A 212 2.18 15.15 -4.32
N VAL A 213 2.87 14.09 -3.87
CA VAL A 213 4.29 13.87 -4.22
C VAL A 213 4.42 13.34 -5.64
N ARG A 214 3.59 12.38 -6.05
CA ARG A 214 3.59 11.77 -7.38
C ARG A 214 3.51 12.81 -8.49
N LYS A 215 2.60 13.78 -8.35
CA LYS A 215 2.41 14.89 -9.31
C LYS A 215 3.61 15.83 -9.45
N GLN A 216 4.55 15.78 -8.51
CA GLN A 216 5.80 16.56 -8.56
C GLN A 216 6.95 15.80 -9.24
N CYS A 217 6.72 14.54 -9.64
CA CYS A 217 7.70 13.67 -10.24
C CYS A 217 7.32 13.38 -11.70
N ASN A 218 8.32 13.33 -12.58
CA ASN A 218 8.09 12.97 -13.98
C ASN A 218 8.17 11.45 -14.13
N LEU A 219 7.07 10.76 -13.78
CA LEU A 219 6.95 9.30 -13.78
C LEU A 219 6.27 8.81 -15.05
N ILE A 220 6.76 7.70 -15.60
CA ILE A 220 6.02 6.91 -16.60
C ILE A 220 5.06 6.01 -15.83
N GLU A 221 3.77 6.27 -15.95
CA GLU A 221 2.74 5.71 -15.09
C GLU A 221 1.81 4.74 -15.81
N LEU A 222 1.37 3.70 -15.11
CA LEU A 222 0.30 2.80 -15.52
C LEU A 222 -0.81 2.80 -14.47
N ASP A 223 -1.99 3.28 -14.85
CA ASP A 223 -3.19 3.15 -14.03
C ASP A 223 -3.90 1.84 -14.36
N TRP A 224 -3.83 0.86 -13.45
CA TRP A 224 -4.50 -0.44 -13.57
C TRP A 224 -6.03 -0.36 -13.59
N SER A 225 -6.59 0.77 -13.19
CA SER A 225 -8.03 1.00 -13.11
C SER A 225 -8.55 2.06 -14.10
N SER A 226 -7.73 2.44 -15.08
CA SER A 226 -8.07 3.48 -16.08
C SER A 226 -9.37 3.20 -16.88
N HIS A 227 -9.77 1.93 -16.99
CA HIS A 227 -11.03 1.50 -17.63
C HIS A 227 -12.27 1.74 -16.75
N LEU A 228 -12.11 2.06 -15.45
CA LEU A 228 -13.23 2.31 -14.54
C LEU A 228 -13.67 3.78 -14.61
N ILE A 229 -14.59 4.08 -15.48
CA ILE A 229 -15.01 5.44 -15.86
C ILE A 229 -15.67 6.20 -14.71
N SER A 230 -16.46 5.52 -13.87
CA SER A 230 -17.29 6.19 -12.86
C SER A 230 -16.57 6.53 -11.55
N GLY A 231 -15.37 5.97 -11.32
CA GLY A 231 -14.71 6.02 -10.00
C GLY A 231 -15.51 5.35 -8.88
N GLU A 232 -16.59 4.65 -9.22
CA GLU A 232 -17.43 3.87 -8.31
C GLU A 232 -16.85 2.47 -8.12
N GLY A 233 -17.15 1.91 -6.96
CA GLY A 233 -16.66 0.58 -6.59
C GLY A 233 -15.22 0.60 -6.04
N HIS A 234 -14.72 -0.58 -5.80
CA HIS A 234 -13.36 -0.79 -5.31
C HIS A 234 -12.42 -1.08 -6.48
N PRO A 235 -11.44 -0.17 -6.80
CA PRO A 235 -10.66 -0.32 -8.02
C PRO A 235 -9.83 -1.61 -8.04
N LEU A 236 -9.27 -2.10 -6.92
CA LEU A 236 -8.47 -3.31 -6.91
C LEU A 236 -9.26 -4.52 -7.45
N ILE A 237 -10.41 -4.84 -6.88
CA ILE A 237 -11.20 -6.01 -7.28
C ILE A 237 -11.85 -5.86 -8.66
N ASN A 238 -11.91 -4.65 -9.17
CA ASN A 238 -12.46 -4.32 -10.50
C ASN A 238 -11.37 -4.09 -11.56
N SER A 239 -10.09 -4.05 -11.18
CA SER A 239 -8.94 -4.07 -12.10
C SER A 239 -8.53 -5.51 -12.46
N GLU A 240 -7.48 -5.66 -13.26
CA GLU A 240 -6.90 -6.98 -13.56
C GLU A 240 -6.44 -7.73 -12.29
N TRP A 241 -6.02 -7.01 -11.25
CA TRP A 241 -5.65 -7.59 -9.97
C TRP A 241 -6.77 -8.37 -9.28
N GLY A 242 -8.03 -8.03 -9.54
CA GLY A 242 -9.17 -8.76 -8.99
C GLY A 242 -9.30 -10.22 -9.48
N ALA A 243 -8.54 -10.63 -10.50
CA ALA A 243 -8.39 -12.04 -10.86
C ALA A 243 -7.60 -12.84 -9.81
N TYR A 244 -6.81 -12.17 -8.98
CA TYR A 244 -5.87 -12.78 -8.03
C TYR A 244 -6.12 -12.36 -6.58
N LEU A 245 -6.59 -11.12 -6.38
CA LEU A 245 -6.62 -10.45 -5.08
C LEU A 245 -8.01 -9.94 -4.73
N ASP A 246 -8.32 -9.97 -3.42
CA ASP A 246 -9.48 -9.31 -2.83
C ASP A 246 -9.03 -8.44 -1.65
N HIS A 247 -9.27 -7.13 -1.73
CA HIS A 247 -8.95 -6.18 -0.66
C HIS A 247 -10.18 -5.90 0.21
N LEU A 248 -10.14 -6.34 1.44
CA LEU A 248 -11.25 -6.36 2.38
C LEU A 248 -11.51 -5.01 3.05
N LYS A 249 -12.23 -4.11 2.40
CA LYS A 249 -12.54 -2.80 2.97
C LYS A 249 -13.71 -2.82 3.95
N GLY A 250 -13.53 -2.08 5.05
CA GLY A 250 -14.60 -1.89 6.05
C GLY A 250 -15.08 -3.22 6.64
N ASP A 251 -16.38 -3.45 6.61
CA ASP A 251 -17.05 -4.64 7.13
C ASP A 251 -16.73 -5.95 6.38
N ARG A 252 -16.13 -5.88 5.16
CA ARG A 252 -15.66 -7.07 4.44
C ARG A 252 -14.56 -7.80 5.22
N LYS A 253 -13.82 -7.10 6.09
CA LYS A 253 -12.83 -7.73 6.98
C LYS A 253 -13.46 -8.78 7.90
N ASP A 254 -14.66 -8.51 8.41
CA ASP A 254 -15.38 -9.42 9.27
C ASP A 254 -16.09 -10.53 8.46
N GLN A 255 -16.48 -10.25 7.23
CA GLN A 255 -17.06 -11.22 6.30
C GLN A 255 -16.02 -12.13 5.63
N GLY A 256 -14.76 -11.72 5.63
CA GLY A 256 -13.66 -12.45 5.03
C GLY A 256 -13.62 -12.47 3.50
N ARG A 257 -14.50 -11.70 2.82
CA ARG A 257 -14.53 -11.50 1.36
C ARG A 257 -15.32 -10.24 0.99
N SER A 258 -15.02 -9.68 -0.19
CA SER A 258 -15.85 -8.65 -0.80
C SER A 258 -17.16 -9.25 -1.33
N ARG A 259 -18.20 -8.41 -1.44
CA ARG A 259 -19.51 -8.82 -1.93
C ARG A 259 -19.54 -8.85 -3.46
N ARG A 260 -20.35 -9.71 -4.05
CA ARG A 260 -20.58 -9.67 -5.51
C ARG A 260 -21.11 -8.32 -5.99
N SER A 261 -21.90 -7.62 -5.17
CA SER A 261 -22.39 -6.27 -5.47
C SER A 261 -21.28 -5.20 -5.55
N ASP A 262 -20.09 -5.48 -5.00
CA ASP A 262 -18.93 -4.59 -5.11
C ASP A 262 -18.25 -4.68 -6.48
N LEU A 263 -18.53 -5.75 -7.25
CA LEU A 263 -17.99 -5.94 -8.59
C LEU A 263 -18.73 -5.08 -9.60
N LYS A 264 -17.97 -4.38 -10.44
CA LYS A 264 -18.45 -3.59 -11.60
C LYS A 264 -18.01 -4.21 -12.92
N VAL A 265 -17.19 -5.25 -12.86
CA VAL A 265 -16.74 -6.06 -13.99
C VAL A 265 -17.21 -7.50 -13.83
N HIS A 266 -17.40 -8.19 -14.93
CA HIS A 266 -17.72 -9.61 -14.91
C HIS A 266 -16.48 -10.41 -14.49
N ARG A 267 -16.62 -11.29 -13.48
CA ARG A 267 -15.59 -12.15 -12.95
C ARG A 267 -15.96 -13.63 -13.14
N THR A 268 -15.03 -14.42 -13.64
CA THR A 268 -15.21 -15.86 -13.87
C THR A 268 -14.38 -16.73 -12.93
N GLU A 269 -13.50 -16.13 -12.15
CA GLU A 269 -12.66 -16.84 -11.20
C GLU A 269 -13.53 -17.50 -10.09
N ALA A 270 -13.20 -18.74 -9.73
CA ALA A 270 -13.97 -19.53 -8.76
C ALA A 270 -14.18 -18.81 -7.41
N TYR A 271 -13.25 -17.94 -7.03
CA TYR A 271 -13.38 -17.11 -5.83
C TYR A 271 -14.61 -16.22 -5.87
N TRP A 272 -14.97 -15.67 -7.04
CA TRP A 272 -16.08 -14.75 -7.21
C TRP A 272 -17.43 -15.43 -7.51
N GLN A 273 -17.44 -16.75 -7.79
CA GLN A 273 -18.66 -17.56 -8.00
C GLN A 273 -19.28 -18.06 -6.69
#